data_f6179ba5f7c7f31b1e2e0ec2d2dc5bbb
#
_entry.id   f6179ba5f7c7f31b1e2e0ec2d2dc5bbb
#
_cell.length_a   1.000
_cell.length_b   1.000
_cell.length_c   1.000
_cell.angle_alpha   90.00
_cell.angle_beta   90.00
_cell.angle_gamma   90.00
#
_symmetry.space_group_name_H-M   'P 1'
#
loop_
_entity.id
_entity.type
_entity.pdbx_description
1 polymer ?
#
loop_
_entity_poly.entity_id
_entity_poly.type
_entity_poly.pdbx_seq_one_letter_code
_entity_poly.pdbx_strand_id
1 'polypeptide(L)'
;YKNSGRTSWINIDGLRKSDVEAICNHYEIHPLVIEDILSINQRPKLDEADNSIFCLLNMLYYNEDSFAVEQEQISIILGKNVVISFQEDANRDVFNSLREKMKTSGGKLRQRGADYLCYMLLDMIVDHYFIIMEKLGDRIEDVEEEVAAGSTRALSHITHLRKELIILKRNFSPVREVVNGFLRSDSDLLEDRHTKY
;
A
#
# COMPACT_ATOMS: atom_id res chain seq x y z
N TYR A 1 6.59 3.25 24.00
CA TYR A 1 6.50 2.04 23.17
C TYR A 1 7.86 1.67 22.57
N LYS A 2 8.74 2.64 22.19
CA LYS A 2 10.07 2.42 21.55
C LYS A 2 10.96 1.39 22.30
N ASN A 3 10.78 1.21 23.60
CA ASN A 3 11.60 0.32 24.44
C ASN A 3 10.84 -0.86 25.05
N SER A 4 9.63 -1.17 24.57
CA SER A 4 8.78 -2.21 25.23
C SER A 4 9.14 -3.64 24.87
N GLY A 5 10.03 -3.88 23.91
CA GLY A 5 10.33 -5.20 23.35
C GLY A 5 9.15 -5.87 22.64
N ARG A 6 8.05 -5.13 22.44
CA ARG A 6 6.85 -5.60 21.76
C ARG A 6 6.71 -4.88 20.42
N THR A 7 6.28 -5.60 19.39
CA THR A 7 5.92 -5.01 18.11
C THR A 7 4.73 -4.06 18.26
N SER A 8 4.86 -2.85 17.71
CA SER A 8 3.84 -1.81 17.70
C SER A 8 3.51 -1.40 16.27
N TRP A 9 2.23 -1.20 15.99
CA TRP A 9 1.77 -0.57 14.75
C TRP A 9 1.21 0.81 15.08
N ILE A 10 1.74 1.82 14.40
CA ILE A 10 1.27 3.21 14.48
C ILE A 10 0.69 3.55 13.11
N ASN A 11 -0.62 3.76 13.05
CA ASN A 11 -1.30 4.20 11.84
C ASN A 11 -1.65 5.67 11.96
N ILE A 12 -1.33 6.45 10.94
CA ILE A 12 -1.58 7.89 10.86
C ILE A 12 -2.42 8.16 9.64
N ASP A 13 -3.62 8.66 9.89
CA ASP A 13 -4.58 9.03 8.87
C ASP A 13 -4.61 10.55 8.71
N GLY A 14 -4.40 11.01 7.50
CA GLY A 14 -4.19 12.43 7.18
C GLY A 14 -2.73 12.85 7.33
N LEU A 15 -2.18 13.45 6.27
CA LEU A 15 -0.76 13.83 6.21
C LEU A 15 -0.54 15.25 6.76
N ARG A 16 -0.91 15.49 8.03
CA ARG A 16 -0.58 16.76 8.67
C ARG A 16 0.92 16.82 8.97
N LYS A 17 1.57 17.82 8.43
CA LYS A 17 3.03 17.99 8.52
C LYS A 17 3.54 17.89 9.96
N SER A 18 2.88 18.56 10.91
CA SER A 18 3.26 18.52 12.34
C SER A 18 3.26 17.12 12.94
N ASP A 19 2.28 16.30 12.55
CA ASP A 19 2.11 14.96 13.10
C ASP A 19 3.14 13.99 12.48
N VAL A 20 3.35 14.09 11.16
CA VAL A 20 4.37 13.33 10.44
C VAL A 20 5.77 13.65 10.99
N GLU A 21 6.12 14.95 11.10
CA GLU A 21 7.42 15.37 11.64
C GLU A 21 7.60 14.91 13.11
N ALA A 22 6.59 15.02 13.94
CA ALA A 22 6.68 14.62 15.36
C ALA A 22 6.96 13.11 15.50
N ILE A 23 6.25 12.27 14.76
CA ILE A 23 6.44 10.82 14.80
C ILE A 23 7.79 10.43 14.19
N CYS A 24 8.11 10.93 13.01
CA CYS A 24 9.36 10.59 12.33
C CYS A 24 10.58 11.02 13.15
N ASN A 25 10.57 12.22 13.75
CA ASN A 25 11.64 12.67 14.63
C ASN A 25 11.76 11.80 15.90
N HIS A 26 10.62 11.36 16.47
CA HIS A 26 10.65 10.47 17.64
C HIS A 26 11.32 9.11 17.34
N TYR A 27 11.14 8.60 16.12
CA TYR A 27 11.74 7.35 15.68
C TYR A 27 13.07 7.52 14.93
N GLU A 28 13.61 8.74 14.87
CA GLU A 28 14.89 9.08 14.24
C GLU A 28 14.91 8.74 12.73
N ILE A 29 13.76 8.92 12.08
CA ILE A 29 13.59 8.69 10.63
C ILE A 29 14.27 9.82 9.85
N HIS A 30 14.95 9.45 8.78
CA HIS A 30 15.70 10.39 7.94
C HIS A 30 14.79 11.50 7.36
N PRO A 31 15.23 12.77 7.35
CA PRO A 31 14.41 13.90 6.85
C PRO A 31 13.90 13.75 5.42
N LEU A 32 14.64 13.11 4.53
CA LEU A 32 14.19 12.83 3.16
C LEU A 32 12.96 11.90 3.11
N VAL A 33 12.85 10.97 4.06
CA VAL A 33 11.65 10.11 4.17
C VAL A 33 10.44 10.95 4.58
N ILE A 34 10.63 11.95 5.46
CA ILE A 34 9.55 12.88 5.85
C ILE A 34 9.06 13.68 4.63
N GLU A 35 10.00 14.15 3.81
CA GLU A 35 9.68 14.86 2.56
C GLU A 35 8.90 13.96 1.61
N ASP A 36 9.32 12.71 1.45
CA ASP A 36 8.63 11.73 0.61
C ASP A 36 7.22 11.42 1.09
N ILE A 37 7.00 11.25 2.39
CA ILE A 37 5.67 11.02 2.97
C ILE A 37 4.74 12.20 2.67
N LEU A 38 5.25 13.44 2.79
CA LEU A 38 4.46 14.65 2.61
C LEU A 38 4.27 15.05 1.14
N SER A 39 5.07 14.50 0.24
CA SER A 39 4.99 14.76 -1.21
C SER A 39 4.14 13.69 -1.88
N ILE A 40 2.90 14.03 -2.17
CA ILE A 40 1.93 13.12 -2.82
C ILE A 40 2.22 12.91 -4.31
N ASN A 41 1.64 11.84 -4.88
CA ASN A 41 1.78 11.44 -6.29
C ASN A 41 3.18 10.99 -6.71
N GLN A 42 3.94 10.43 -5.80
CA GLN A 42 5.23 9.83 -6.11
C GLN A 42 5.07 8.42 -6.71
N ARG A 43 6.13 7.97 -7.40
CA ARG A 43 6.22 6.59 -7.86
C ARG A 43 6.52 5.67 -6.67
N PRO A 44 5.85 4.50 -6.56
CA PRO A 44 6.20 3.51 -5.56
C PRO A 44 7.70 3.20 -5.54
N LYS A 45 8.27 3.12 -4.34
CA LYS A 45 9.70 2.87 -4.11
C LYS A 45 9.93 2.19 -2.77
N LEU A 46 11.10 1.58 -2.66
CA LEU A 46 11.66 1.04 -1.43
C LEU A 46 13.02 1.70 -1.19
N ASP A 47 13.20 2.27 -0.01
CA ASP A 47 14.46 2.86 0.42
C ASP A 47 14.88 2.21 1.75
N GLU A 48 16.13 1.78 1.84
CA GLU A 48 16.72 1.19 3.04
C GLU A 48 17.65 2.18 3.71
N ALA A 49 17.53 2.30 5.02
CA ALA A 49 18.45 3.04 5.88
C ALA A 49 18.89 2.14 7.03
N ASP A 50 19.96 2.49 7.75
CA ASP A 50 20.61 1.65 8.76
C ASP A 50 19.64 1.03 9.80
N ASN A 51 18.58 1.73 10.17
CA ASN A 51 17.64 1.31 11.21
C ASN A 51 16.17 1.23 10.74
N SER A 52 15.90 1.42 9.45
CA SER A 52 14.54 1.41 8.92
C SER A 52 14.48 1.07 7.43
N ILE A 53 13.39 0.44 7.03
CA ILE A 53 13.03 0.27 5.62
C ILE A 53 11.80 1.15 5.37
N PHE A 54 11.90 2.03 4.40
CA PHE A 54 10.81 2.88 3.94
C PHE A 54 10.23 2.33 2.65
N CYS A 55 8.92 2.18 2.63
CA CYS A 55 8.18 1.71 1.48
C CYS A 55 7.08 2.71 1.14
N LEU A 56 7.07 3.21 -0.07
CA LEU A 56 6.01 4.06 -0.61
C LEU A 56 5.27 3.29 -1.70
N LEU A 57 3.97 3.22 -1.59
CA LEU A 57 3.06 2.52 -2.49
C LEU A 57 1.83 3.39 -2.78
N ASN A 58 1.09 3.02 -3.80
CA ASN A 58 -0.25 3.57 -4.03
C ASN A 58 -1.29 2.49 -3.75
N MET A 59 -2.26 2.78 -2.90
CA MET A 59 -3.49 2.02 -2.81
C MET A 59 -4.38 2.41 -3.98
N LEU A 60 -5.00 1.41 -4.61
CA LEU A 60 -5.93 1.61 -5.71
C LEU A 60 -7.35 1.32 -5.24
N TYR A 61 -8.30 2.12 -5.68
CA TYR A 61 -9.74 1.98 -5.44
C TYR A 61 -10.48 2.01 -6.75
N TYR A 62 -11.57 1.27 -6.85
CA TYR A 62 -12.47 1.35 -7.99
C TYR A 62 -13.72 2.13 -7.61
N ASN A 63 -13.98 3.19 -8.36
CA ASN A 63 -15.19 3.98 -8.20
C ASN A 63 -16.27 3.42 -9.13
N GLU A 64 -17.28 2.78 -8.56
CA GLU A 64 -18.36 2.10 -9.30
C GLU A 64 -19.25 3.08 -10.09
N ASP A 65 -19.37 4.33 -9.61
CA ASP A 65 -20.23 5.34 -10.28
C ASP A 65 -19.57 5.92 -11.53
N SER A 66 -18.27 6.16 -11.47
CA SER A 66 -17.47 6.74 -12.56
C SER A 66 -16.70 5.71 -13.38
N PHE A 67 -16.65 4.45 -12.94
CA PHE A 67 -15.81 3.37 -13.49
C PHE A 67 -14.31 3.73 -13.55
N ALA A 68 -13.87 4.59 -12.64
CA ALA A 68 -12.50 5.09 -12.59
C ALA A 68 -11.67 4.38 -11.53
N VAL A 69 -10.38 4.24 -11.79
CA VAL A 69 -9.38 3.80 -10.81
C VAL A 69 -8.82 5.05 -10.12
N GLU A 70 -9.10 5.19 -8.84
CA GLU A 70 -8.55 6.22 -7.99
C GLU A 70 -7.33 5.68 -7.25
N GLN A 71 -6.41 6.55 -6.87
CA GLN A 71 -5.20 6.15 -6.15
C GLN A 71 -4.97 7.06 -4.95
N GLU A 72 -4.38 6.47 -3.91
CA GLU A 72 -3.96 7.15 -2.68
C GLU A 72 -2.57 6.69 -2.31
N GLN A 73 -1.70 7.62 -1.93
CA GLN A 73 -0.36 7.28 -1.46
C GLN A 73 -0.40 6.69 -0.05
N ILE A 74 0.24 5.54 0.11
CA ILE A 74 0.49 4.91 1.41
C ILE A 74 1.99 4.80 1.62
N SER A 75 2.45 5.28 2.77
CA SER A 75 3.84 5.15 3.19
C SER A 75 3.93 4.22 4.40
N ILE A 76 4.88 3.28 4.37
CA ILE A 76 5.12 2.34 5.45
C ILE A 76 6.59 2.41 5.85
N ILE A 77 6.84 2.55 7.14
CA ILE A 77 8.19 2.49 7.72
C ILE A 77 8.26 1.25 8.60
N LEU A 78 9.19 0.36 8.30
CA LEU A 78 9.55 -0.77 9.13
C LEU A 78 10.79 -0.42 9.95
N GLY A 79 10.67 -0.50 11.27
CA GLY A 79 11.78 -0.43 12.22
C GLY A 79 11.83 -1.70 13.08
N LYS A 80 12.84 -1.80 13.95
CA LYS A 80 13.13 -3.02 14.72
C LYS A 80 11.94 -3.63 15.46
N ASN A 81 11.08 -2.82 16.08
CA ASN A 81 9.89 -3.27 16.81
C ASN A 81 8.68 -2.39 16.50
N VAL A 82 8.67 -1.72 15.38
CA VAL A 82 7.61 -0.80 15.01
C VAL A 82 7.35 -0.85 13.51
N VAL A 83 6.08 -0.74 13.17
CA VAL A 83 5.64 -0.41 11.81
C VAL A 83 4.84 0.88 11.92
N ILE A 84 5.15 1.85 11.08
CA ILE A 84 4.41 3.11 10.99
C ILE A 84 3.83 3.20 9.60
N SER A 85 2.52 3.37 9.50
CA SER A 85 1.83 3.58 8.22
C SER A 85 1.20 4.96 8.17
N PHE A 86 1.28 5.60 7.01
CA PHE A 86 0.70 6.91 6.74
C PHE A 86 -0.26 6.78 5.55
N GLN A 87 -1.45 7.33 5.67
CA GLN A 87 -2.49 7.39 4.66
C GLN A 87 -2.97 8.83 4.48
N GLU A 88 -3.41 9.19 3.27
CA GLU A 88 -3.92 10.54 2.99
C GLU A 88 -5.34 10.74 3.56
N ASP A 89 -6.22 9.76 3.35
CA ASP A 89 -7.65 9.84 3.71
C ASP A 89 -8.06 8.76 4.69
N ALA A 90 -8.43 9.17 5.90
CA ALA A 90 -8.93 8.28 6.95
C ALA A 90 -10.20 7.50 6.57
N ASN A 91 -10.99 8.01 5.60
CA ASN A 91 -12.23 7.36 5.18
C ASN A 91 -12.00 6.18 4.22
N ARG A 92 -10.78 6.06 3.69
CA ARG A 92 -10.39 5.01 2.73
C ARG A 92 -9.52 3.91 3.34
N ASP A 93 -9.59 3.78 4.66
CA ASP A 93 -8.78 2.81 5.38
C ASP A 93 -9.18 1.36 5.10
N VAL A 94 -8.27 0.63 4.47
CA VAL A 94 -8.44 -0.79 4.09
C VAL A 94 -7.94 -1.77 5.16
N PHE A 95 -7.25 -1.29 6.20
CA PHE A 95 -6.55 -2.14 7.17
C PHE A 95 -7.43 -2.64 8.33
N ASN A 96 -8.74 -2.41 8.31
CA ASN A 96 -9.65 -2.83 9.38
C ASN A 96 -9.65 -4.34 9.61
N SER A 97 -9.56 -5.15 8.54
CA SER A 97 -9.50 -6.61 8.66
C SER A 97 -8.24 -7.07 9.40
N LEU A 98 -7.11 -6.40 9.20
CA LEU A 98 -5.87 -6.67 9.91
C LEU A 98 -5.98 -6.27 11.39
N ARG A 99 -6.59 -5.11 11.70
CA ARG A 99 -6.85 -4.69 13.08
C ARG A 99 -7.71 -5.70 13.83
N GLU A 100 -8.76 -6.22 13.21
CA GLU A 100 -9.60 -7.25 13.80
C GLU A 100 -8.83 -8.58 14.01
N LYS A 101 -8.02 -9.01 13.04
CA LYS A 101 -7.13 -10.16 13.21
C LYS A 101 -6.16 -9.97 14.38
N MET A 102 -5.62 -8.75 14.57
CA MET A 102 -4.75 -8.44 15.70
C MET A 102 -5.46 -8.47 17.04
N LYS A 103 -6.75 -8.12 17.09
CA LYS A 103 -7.56 -8.19 18.33
C LYS A 103 -7.95 -9.62 18.69
N THR A 104 -8.35 -10.41 17.71
CA THR A 104 -8.98 -11.73 17.91
C THR A 104 -7.99 -12.90 17.91
N SER A 105 -6.89 -12.80 17.19
CA SER A 105 -5.92 -13.88 17.12
C SER A 105 -5.08 -13.96 18.40
N GLY A 106 -5.39 -14.93 19.21
CA GLY A 106 -4.66 -15.24 20.45
C GLY A 106 -3.22 -15.66 20.25
N GLY A 107 -2.44 -14.93 19.45
CA GLY A 107 -1.02 -15.10 19.51
C GLY A 107 -0.19 -15.17 18.26
N LYS A 108 -0.61 -15.78 17.16
CA LYS A 108 0.32 -15.98 16.02
C LYS A 108 0.83 -14.66 15.42
N LEU A 109 -0.05 -13.69 15.18
CA LEU A 109 0.31 -12.38 14.65
C LEU A 109 1.15 -11.56 15.65
N ARG A 110 0.80 -11.65 16.95
CA ARG A 110 1.49 -10.93 18.03
C ARG A 110 2.82 -11.56 18.43
N GLN A 111 3.07 -12.81 18.02
CA GLN A 111 4.33 -13.55 18.28
C GLN A 111 5.35 -13.35 17.16
N ARG A 112 4.93 -12.80 16.02
CA ARG A 112 5.80 -12.49 14.90
C ARG A 112 6.29 -11.04 14.98
N GLY A 113 7.42 -10.76 14.36
CA GLY A 113 8.11 -9.47 14.39
C GLY A 113 7.38 -8.35 13.63
N ALA A 114 7.99 -7.19 13.63
CA ALA A 114 7.50 -6.04 12.88
C ALA A 114 7.54 -6.27 11.36
N ASP A 115 8.50 -7.04 10.89
CA ASP A 115 8.64 -7.47 9.51
C ASP A 115 7.42 -8.24 8.99
N TYR A 116 6.90 -9.18 9.79
CA TYR A 116 5.68 -9.90 9.43
C TYR A 116 4.45 -9.00 9.38
N LEU A 117 4.35 -8.03 10.27
CA LEU A 117 3.28 -7.04 10.24
C LEU A 117 3.39 -6.15 8.99
N CYS A 118 4.60 -5.73 8.64
CA CYS A 118 4.87 -4.99 7.41
C CYS A 118 4.46 -5.80 6.17
N TYR A 119 4.85 -7.09 6.12
CA TYR A 119 4.41 -8.00 5.07
C TYR A 119 2.89 -8.05 4.95
N MET A 120 2.16 -8.19 6.05
CA MET A 120 0.69 -8.24 6.03
C MET A 120 0.04 -6.96 5.51
N LEU A 121 0.65 -5.79 5.75
CA LEU A 121 0.18 -4.53 5.18
C LEU A 121 0.41 -4.48 3.67
N LEU A 122 1.58 -4.92 3.22
CA LEU A 122 1.91 -4.99 1.79
C LEU A 122 1.01 -5.99 1.06
N ASP A 123 0.78 -7.16 1.64
CA ASP A 123 -0.10 -8.21 1.12
C ASP A 123 -1.51 -7.66 0.88
N MET A 124 -2.07 -6.94 1.85
CA MET A 124 -3.38 -6.30 1.71
C MET A 124 -3.42 -5.25 0.60
N ILE A 125 -2.35 -4.47 0.42
CA ILE A 125 -2.27 -3.50 -0.67
C ILE A 125 -2.24 -4.22 -2.02
N VAL A 126 -1.45 -5.28 -2.14
CA VAL A 126 -1.35 -6.08 -3.37
C VAL A 126 -2.67 -6.78 -3.69
N ASP A 127 -3.37 -7.31 -2.68
CA ASP A 127 -4.69 -7.92 -2.85
C ASP A 127 -5.70 -6.94 -3.48
N HIS A 128 -5.64 -5.66 -3.12
CA HIS A 128 -6.50 -4.64 -3.74
C HIS A 128 -6.22 -4.45 -5.23
N TYR A 129 -4.99 -4.63 -5.68
CA TYR A 129 -4.69 -4.59 -7.11
C TYR A 129 -5.40 -5.71 -7.89
N PHE A 130 -5.51 -6.91 -7.29
CA PHE A 130 -6.26 -8.01 -7.91
C PHE A 130 -7.75 -7.69 -8.00
N ILE A 131 -8.33 -7.10 -6.95
CA ILE A 131 -9.73 -6.65 -6.97
C ILE A 131 -9.97 -5.64 -8.11
N ILE A 132 -9.06 -4.68 -8.29
CA ILE A 132 -9.16 -3.71 -9.39
C ILE A 132 -9.02 -4.38 -10.74
N MET A 133 -8.13 -5.37 -10.88
CA MET A 133 -7.99 -6.13 -12.13
C MET A 133 -9.28 -6.89 -12.49
N GLU A 134 -9.94 -7.52 -11.52
CA GLU A 134 -11.23 -8.19 -11.72
C GLU A 134 -12.30 -7.19 -12.17
N LYS A 135 -12.45 -6.06 -11.46
CA LYS A 135 -13.39 -5.00 -11.84
C LYS A 135 -13.17 -4.44 -13.25
N LEU A 136 -11.91 -4.26 -13.64
CA LEU A 136 -11.59 -3.83 -15.00
C LEU A 136 -11.85 -4.93 -16.02
N GLY A 137 -11.67 -6.20 -15.64
CA GLY A 137 -12.03 -7.37 -16.46
C GLY A 137 -13.54 -7.40 -16.76
N ASP A 138 -14.36 -7.32 -15.72
CA ASP A 138 -15.84 -7.25 -15.86
C ASP A 138 -16.23 -6.08 -16.79
N ARG A 139 -15.57 -4.93 -16.63
CA ARG A 139 -15.84 -3.76 -17.48
C ARG A 139 -15.42 -3.94 -18.94
N ILE A 140 -14.39 -4.73 -19.22
CA ILE A 140 -14.01 -5.10 -20.58
C ILE A 140 -15.14 -5.90 -21.23
N GLU A 141 -15.70 -6.90 -20.53
CA GLU A 141 -16.79 -7.74 -21.02
C GLU A 141 -18.04 -6.89 -21.33
N ASP A 142 -18.43 -6.00 -20.42
CA ASP A 142 -19.55 -5.06 -20.66
C ASP A 142 -19.35 -4.24 -21.95
N VAL A 143 -18.14 -3.69 -22.14
CA VAL A 143 -17.84 -2.86 -23.30
C VAL A 143 -17.81 -3.69 -24.60
N GLU A 144 -17.37 -4.95 -24.56
CA GLU A 144 -17.44 -5.86 -25.69
C GLU A 144 -18.89 -6.13 -26.11
N GLU A 145 -19.80 -6.33 -25.14
CA GLU A 145 -21.23 -6.47 -25.40
C GLU A 145 -21.83 -5.20 -26.05
N GLU A 146 -21.45 -4.02 -25.54
CA GLU A 146 -21.88 -2.74 -26.12
C GLU A 146 -21.42 -2.57 -27.59
N VAL A 147 -20.18 -3.00 -27.89
CA VAL A 147 -19.66 -3.01 -29.27
C VAL A 147 -20.45 -3.95 -30.16
N ALA A 148 -20.72 -5.18 -29.69
CA ALA A 148 -21.49 -6.16 -30.42
C ALA A 148 -22.93 -5.70 -30.69
N ALA A 149 -23.53 -4.95 -29.78
CA ALA A 149 -24.84 -4.35 -29.92
C ALA A 149 -24.86 -3.09 -30.81
N GLY A 150 -23.71 -2.62 -31.31
CA GLY A 150 -23.61 -1.42 -32.15
C GLY A 150 -23.86 -0.11 -31.39
N SER A 151 -23.56 -0.06 -30.09
CA SER A 151 -23.76 1.12 -29.25
C SER A 151 -22.87 2.28 -29.70
N THR A 152 -23.46 3.46 -29.90
CA THR A 152 -22.71 4.69 -30.24
C THR A 152 -21.80 5.17 -29.10
N ARG A 153 -22.00 4.68 -27.87
CA ARG A 153 -21.20 5.04 -26.69
C ARG A 153 -19.98 4.14 -26.51
N ALA A 154 -19.93 2.98 -27.17
CA ALA A 154 -18.87 1.99 -27.00
C ALA A 154 -17.46 2.60 -27.17
N LEU A 155 -17.25 3.48 -28.15
CA LEU A 155 -15.95 4.12 -28.40
C LEU A 155 -15.50 5.00 -27.23
N SER A 156 -16.42 5.72 -26.58
CA SER A 156 -16.10 6.54 -25.40
C SER A 156 -15.74 5.66 -24.20
N HIS A 157 -16.44 4.55 -24.01
CA HIS A 157 -16.17 3.58 -22.93
C HIS A 157 -14.84 2.85 -23.15
N ILE A 158 -14.50 2.46 -24.39
CA ILE A 158 -13.17 1.92 -24.73
C ILE A 158 -12.07 2.92 -24.38
N THR A 159 -12.26 4.20 -24.73
CA THR A 159 -11.27 5.24 -24.46
C THR A 159 -11.09 5.47 -22.96
N HIS A 160 -12.17 5.43 -22.18
CA HIS A 160 -12.14 5.52 -20.73
C HIS A 160 -11.41 4.32 -20.14
N LEU A 161 -11.84 3.10 -20.45
CA LEU A 161 -11.23 1.86 -19.98
C LEU A 161 -9.72 1.80 -20.27
N ARG A 162 -9.29 2.24 -21.44
CA ARG A 162 -7.85 2.34 -21.76
C ARG A 162 -7.08 3.24 -20.80
N LYS A 163 -7.66 4.34 -20.34
CA LYS A 163 -7.02 5.24 -19.36
C LYS A 163 -6.86 4.53 -18.01
N GLU A 164 -7.90 3.82 -17.57
CA GLU A 164 -7.88 3.10 -16.31
C GLU A 164 -6.84 1.97 -16.30
N LEU A 165 -6.76 1.23 -17.40
CA LEU A 165 -5.72 0.20 -17.59
C LEU A 165 -4.29 0.80 -17.59
N ILE A 166 -4.11 2.02 -18.07
CA ILE A 166 -2.82 2.72 -18.00
C ILE A 166 -2.47 3.07 -16.55
N ILE A 167 -3.46 3.52 -15.75
CA ILE A 167 -3.25 3.81 -14.32
C ILE A 167 -2.83 2.54 -13.59
N LEU A 168 -3.57 1.44 -13.78
CA LEU A 168 -3.23 0.15 -13.18
C LEU A 168 -1.80 -0.28 -13.57
N LYS A 169 -1.45 -0.25 -14.85
CA LYS A 169 -0.13 -0.63 -15.35
C LYS A 169 1.00 0.21 -14.74
N ARG A 170 0.79 1.52 -14.59
CA ARG A 170 1.80 2.44 -14.01
C ARG A 170 2.09 2.13 -12.54
N ASN A 171 1.11 1.62 -11.82
CA ASN A 171 1.27 1.26 -10.41
C ASN A 171 1.81 -0.17 -10.23
N PHE A 172 1.38 -1.10 -11.07
CA PHE A 172 1.70 -2.53 -10.92
C PHE A 172 3.22 -2.82 -11.03
N SER A 173 3.89 -2.24 -12.02
CA SER A 173 5.34 -2.48 -12.21
C SER A 173 6.20 -2.00 -11.03
N PRO A 174 6.01 -0.75 -10.50
CA PRO A 174 6.76 -0.30 -9.34
C PRO A 174 6.45 -1.11 -8.06
N VAL A 175 5.19 -1.52 -7.84
CA VAL A 175 4.84 -2.36 -6.69
C VAL A 175 5.60 -3.70 -6.74
N ARG A 176 5.71 -4.32 -7.91
CA ARG A 176 6.52 -5.52 -8.09
C ARG A 176 8.01 -5.27 -7.76
N GLU A 177 8.54 -4.10 -8.11
CA GLU A 177 9.91 -3.71 -7.77
C GLU A 177 10.09 -3.56 -6.25
N VAL A 178 9.11 -2.98 -5.55
CA VAL A 178 9.09 -2.88 -4.09
C VAL A 178 9.10 -4.27 -3.44
N VAL A 179 8.20 -5.16 -3.85
CA VAL A 179 8.14 -6.54 -3.34
C VAL A 179 9.45 -7.28 -3.58
N ASN A 180 10.03 -7.16 -4.79
CA ASN A 180 11.33 -7.75 -5.11
C ASN A 180 12.47 -7.12 -4.28
N GLY A 181 12.37 -5.84 -3.93
CA GLY A 181 13.31 -5.18 -3.03
C GLY A 181 13.30 -5.82 -1.64
N PHE A 182 12.13 -6.03 -1.06
CA PHE A 182 12.01 -6.75 0.21
C PHE A 182 12.60 -8.16 0.17
N LEU A 183 12.37 -8.91 -0.93
CA LEU A 183 12.90 -10.27 -1.09
C LEU A 183 14.43 -10.33 -1.22
N ARG A 184 15.07 -9.24 -1.62
CA ARG A 184 16.52 -9.14 -1.84
C ARG A 184 17.24 -8.38 -0.74
N SER A 185 16.50 -7.79 0.17
CA SER A 185 17.07 -7.02 1.27
C SER A 185 17.82 -7.93 2.23
N ASP A 186 19.05 -7.55 2.54
CA ASP A 186 19.90 -8.19 3.55
C ASP A 186 19.79 -7.49 4.91
N SER A 187 18.74 -6.67 5.11
CA SER A 187 18.53 -5.92 6.33
C SER A 187 18.23 -6.83 7.52
N ASP A 188 18.90 -6.61 8.64
CA ASP A 188 18.63 -7.28 9.93
C ASP A 188 17.21 -7.06 10.47
N LEU A 189 16.43 -6.18 9.84
CA LEU A 189 15.03 -5.95 10.15
C LEU A 189 14.10 -7.02 9.60
N LEU A 190 14.56 -7.84 8.66
CA LEU A 190 13.81 -8.89 8.01
C LEU A 190 14.29 -10.26 8.48
N GLU A 191 13.38 -11.11 8.94
CA GLU A 191 13.71 -12.48 9.28
C GLU A 191 13.60 -13.37 8.03
N ASP A 192 14.63 -14.20 7.75
CA ASP A 192 14.69 -15.13 6.60
C ASP A 192 13.43 -15.99 6.42
N ARG A 193 12.75 -16.32 7.51
CA ARG A 193 11.51 -17.11 7.47
C ARG A 193 10.32 -16.35 6.87
N HIS A 194 10.34 -15.02 6.86
CA HIS A 194 9.26 -14.18 6.37
C HIS A 194 9.47 -13.74 4.92
N THR A 195 10.69 -13.80 4.41
CA THR A 195 11.00 -13.49 3.01
C THR A 195 10.67 -14.62 2.02
N LYS A 196 10.21 -15.77 2.52
CA LYS A 196 9.86 -16.96 1.70
C LYS A 196 8.39 -17.01 1.24
N TYR A 197 7.58 -16.04 1.61
CA TYR A 197 6.17 -15.92 1.24
C TYR A 197 5.94 -14.70 0.36
#